data_19869324368fb2ad9631a0bf51098f7b
#
_entry.id   19869324368fb2ad9631a0bf51098f7b
#
_cell.length_a   1.000
_cell.length_b   1.000
_cell.length_c   1.000
_cell.angle_alpha   90.00
_cell.angle_beta   90.00
_cell.angle_gamma   90.00
#
_symmetry.space_group_name_H-M   'P 1'
#
loop_
_entity.id
_entity.type
_entity.pdbx_description
1 polymer ?
#
loop_
_entity_poly.entity_id
_entity_poly.type
_entity_poly.pdbx_seq_one_letter_code
_entity_poly.pdbx_strand_id
1 'polypeptide(L)'
;MTLESAFPWISAASAVAAVFVAPESRWGRALRAGAISALALLAYFRGITPTSVPMALTCLALGQASTPEGPGRWRRWTIALPALGWLILANLYRSTGDGPGVFVGDAARAGLLAALVIGSGYGLWRSWRWTPEPHAGFAAEAGALLLMGVTVLTLDWDFWPVMIGALAVLASFALVLYAGGATGKALSPRVARAAWGLTFAGQAAMAYAFLR
;
A
#
# COMPACT_ATOMS: atom_id res chain seq x y z
N MET A 1 -20.43 -17.87 -16.11
CA MET A 1 -19.58 -16.91 -15.38
C MET A 1 -18.18 -17.52 -15.36
N THR A 2 -17.22 -16.93 -16.06
CA THR A 2 -15.83 -17.41 -16.02
C THR A 2 -15.22 -17.11 -14.65
N LEU A 3 -14.27 -17.93 -14.19
CA LEU A 3 -13.55 -17.69 -12.92
C LEU A 3 -12.98 -16.28 -12.84
N GLU A 4 -12.48 -15.76 -13.97
CA GLU A 4 -11.92 -14.41 -14.06
C GLU A 4 -12.93 -13.31 -13.74
N SER A 5 -14.21 -13.48 -14.12
CA SER A 5 -15.25 -12.49 -13.83
C SER A 5 -15.69 -12.50 -12.37
N ALA A 6 -15.33 -13.52 -11.59
CA ALA A 6 -15.67 -13.62 -10.18
C ALA A 6 -14.65 -12.88 -9.28
N PHE A 7 -13.37 -12.80 -9.66
CA PHE A 7 -12.33 -12.20 -8.81
C PHE A 7 -12.58 -10.74 -8.40
N PRO A 8 -13.04 -9.83 -9.28
CA PRO A 8 -13.37 -8.47 -8.90
C PRO A 8 -14.44 -8.42 -7.79
N TRP A 9 -15.47 -9.26 -7.92
CA TRP A 9 -16.55 -9.32 -6.95
C TRP A 9 -16.10 -9.93 -5.62
N ILE A 10 -15.30 -10.98 -5.65
CA ILE A 10 -14.70 -11.59 -4.46
C ILE A 10 -13.82 -10.57 -3.74
N SER A 11 -12.98 -9.85 -4.49
CA SER A 11 -12.12 -8.83 -3.95
C SER A 11 -12.92 -7.70 -3.29
N ALA A 12 -13.91 -7.15 -4.00
CA ALA A 12 -14.77 -6.08 -3.49
C ALA A 12 -15.58 -6.54 -2.27
N ALA A 13 -16.21 -7.70 -2.32
CA ALA A 13 -16.98 -8.24 -1.22
C ALA A 13 -16.12 -8.49 0.03
N SER A 14 -14.93 -9.06 -0.14
CA SER A 14 -13.98 -9.28 0.96
C SER A 14 -13.49 -7.98 1.55
N ALA A 15 -13.22 -6.97 0.72
CA ALA A 15 -12.78 -5.66 1.17
C ALA A 15 -13.87 -4.93 1.96
N VAL A 16 -15.12 -4.97 1.48
CA VAL A 16 -16.27 -4.39 2.20
C VAL A 16 -16.50 -5.13 3.52
N ALA A 17 -16.50 -6.46 3.51
CA ALA A 17 -16.65 -7.24 4.74
C ALA A 17 -15.56 -6.92 5.78
N ALA A 18 -14.32 -6.70 5.33
CA ALA A 18 -13.21 -6.34 6.21
C ALA A 18 -13.39 -5.00 6.93
N VAL A 19 -14.25 -4.11 6.40
CA VAL A 19 -14.59 -2.83 7.05
C VAL A 19 -15.43 -3.04 8.31
N PHE A 20 -16.28 -4.07 8.32
CA PHE A 20 -17.20 -4.35 9.43
C PHE A 20 -16.61 -5.30 10.48
N VAL A 21 -15.53 -5.98 10.16
CA VAL A 21 -14.86 -6.93 11.09
C VAL A 21 -13.69 -6.23 11.78
N ALA A 22 -13.50 -6.55 13.08
CA ALA A 22 -12.38 -5.98 13.85
C ALA A 22 -11.05 -6.29 13.15
N PRO A 23 -10.20 -5.27 12.93
CA PRO A 23 -8.97 -5.42 12.14
C PRO A 23 -7.98 -6.43 12.73
N GLU A 24 -7.98 -6.59 14.05
CA GLU A 24 -7.08 -7.47 14.80
C GLU A 24 -7.57 -8.91 14.86
N SER A 25 -8.84 -9.14 14.49
CA SER A 25 -9.42 -10.49 14.48
C SER A 25 -8.83 -11.37 13.37
N ARG A 26 -8.86 -12.69 13.55
CA ARG A 26 -8.45 -13.63 12.50
C ARG A 26 -9.25 -13.42 11.20
N TRP A 27 -10.54 -13.18 11.33
CA TRP A 27 -11.43 -12.93 10.18
C TRP A 27 -11.14 -11.60 9.50
N GLY A 28 -10.85 -10.53 10.26
CA GLY A 28 -10.47 -9.24 9.69
C GLY A 28 -9.19 -9.34 8.85
N ARG A 29 -8.19 -10.07 9.35
CA ARG A 29 -6.95 -10.34 8.61
C ARG A 29 -7.20 -11.20 7.37
N ALA A 30 -7.95 -12.30 7.51
CA ALA A 30 -8.28 -13.18 6.40
C ALA A 30 -9.03 -12.46 5.28
N LEU A 31 -10.00 -11.61 5.62
CA LEU A 31 -10.76 -10.83 4.65
C LEU A 31 -9.87 -9.80 3.91
N ARG A 32 -8.96 -9.12 4.61
CA ARG A 32 -8.02 -8.19 3.98
C ARG A 32 -7.05 -8.89 3.05
N ALA A 33 -6.45 -9.99 3.53
CA ALA A 33 -5.58 -10.81 2.71
C ALA A 33 -6.33 -11.37 1.49
N GLY A 34 -7.55 -11.86 1.68
CA GLY A 34 -8.42 -12.39 0.63
C GLY A 34 -8.75 -11.33 -0.44
N ALA A 35 -9.06 -10.11 -0.02
CA ALA A 35 -9.33 -9.01 -0.94
C ALA A 35 -8.13 -8.71 -1.85
N ILE A 36 -6.93 -8.61 -1.28
CA ILE A 36 -5.71 -8.33 -2.05
C ILE A 36 -5.28 -9.56 -2.87
N SER A 37 -5.43 -10.78 -2.33
CA SER A 37 -5.14 -12.01 -3.08
C SER A 37 -6.03 -12.16 -4.31
N ALA A 38 -7.32 -11.80 -4.20
CA ALA A 38 -8.21 -11.81 -5.36
C ALA A 38 -7.79 -10.81 -6.44
N LEU A 39 -7.26 -9.63 -6.07
CA LEU A 39 -6.65 -8.70 -7.03
C LEU A 39 -5.38 -9.29 -7.67
N ALA A 40 -4.53 -9.94 -6.90
CA ALA A 40 -3.32 -10.58 -7.40
C ALA A 40 -3.65 -11.70 -8.40
N LEU A 41 -4.65 -12.54 -8.09
CA LEU A 41 -5.12 -13.59 -8.97
C LEU A 41 -5.75 -13.01 -10.25
N LEU A 42 -6.56 -11.96 -10.14
CA LEU A 42 -7.11 -11.28 -11.30
C LEU A 42 -5.99 -10.77 -12.22
N ALA A 43 -4.98 -10.12 -11.63
CA ALA A 43 -3.83 -9.62 -12.36
C ALA A 43 -3.06 -10.76 -13.06
N TYR A 44 -2.88 -11.89 -12.38
CA TYR A 44 -2.22 -13.06 -12.93
C TYR A 44 -2.99 -13.69 -14.10
N PHE A 45 -4.30 -13.95 -13.91
CA PHE A 45 -5.13 -14.59 -14.95
C PHE A 45 -5.39 -13.71 -16.17
N ARG A 46 -5.39 -12.40 -15.98
CA ARG A 46 -5.47 -11.44 -17.11
C ARG A 46 -4.15 -11.29 -17.86
N GLY A 47 -3.11 -12.02 -17.45
CA GLY A 47 -1.81 -11.97 -18.11
C GLY A 47 -1.18 -10.59 -18.06
N ILE A 48 -1.42 -9.85 -16.97
CA ILE A 48 -0.81 -8.52 -16.80
C ILE A 48 0.72 -8.68 -16.88
N THR A 49 1.26 -8.13 -17.90
CA THR A 49 2.68 -7.90 -18.04
C THR A 49 2.94 -6.43 -17.65
N PRO A 50 3.76 -6.17 -16.69
CA PRO A 50 4.76 -7.06 -16.07
C PRO A 50 4.23 -7.90 -14.91
N THR A 51 4.76 -9.10 -14.74
CA THR A 51 4.44 -10.04 -13.64
C THR A 51 4.74 -9.50 -12.25
N SER A 52 5.44 -8.38 -12.16
CA SER A 52 5.73 -7.65 -10.91
C SER A 52 4.46 -7.19 -10.19
N VAL A 53 3.37 -6.85 -10.88
CA VAL A 53 2.11 -6.41 -10.23
C VAL A 53 1.50 -7.55 -9.41
N PRO A 54 1.20 -8.75 -9.95
CA PRO A 54 0.69 -9.84 -9.14
C PRO A 54 1.65 -10.27 -8.04
N MET A 55 2.97 -10.24 -8.27
CA MET A 55 3.97 -10.53 -7.23
C MET A 55 3.90 -9.53 -6.08
N ALA A 56 3.85 -8.24 -6.37
CA ALA A 56 3.73 -7.20 -5.35
C ALA A 56 2.45 -7.37 -4.52
N LEU A 57 1.30 -7.56 -5.19
CA LEU A 57 0.03 -7.79 -4.52
C LEU A 57 0.05 -9.06 -3.66
N THR A 58 0.71 -10.12 -4.11
CA THR A 58 0.88 -11.35 -3.30
C THR A 58 1.69 -11.06 -2.03
N CYS A 59 2.80 -10.31 -2.12
CA CYS A 59 3.57 -9.90 -0.95
C CYS A 59 2.74 -9.08 0.03
N LEU A 60 1.94 -8.13 -0.49
CA LEU A 60 1.06 -7.30 0.33
C LEU A 60 -0.05 -8.12 1.01
N ALA A 61 -0.65 -9.08 0.29
CA ALA A 61 -1.66 -10.00 0.84
C ALA A 61 -1.10 -10.86 1.97
N LEU A 62 0.08 -11.44 1.77
CA LEU A 62 0.77 -12.23 2.79
C LEU A 62 1.13 -11.40 4.03
N GLY A 63 1.52 -10.14 3.82
CA GLY A 63 1.74 -9.19 4.91
C GLY A 63 0.48 -8.95 5.75
N GLN A 64 -0.69 -8.83 5.10
CA GLN A 64 -1.97 -8.67 5.81
C GLN A 64 -2.43 -9.95 6.52
N ALA A 65 -2.11 -11.12 5.99
CA ALA A 65 -2.47 -12.41 6.59
C ALA A 65 -1.67 -12.71 7.86
N SER A 66 -0.45 -12.18 7.95
CA SER A 66 0.48 -12.50 9.01
C SER A 66 0.15 -11.78 10.31
N THR A 67 0.45 -12.42 11.45
CA THR A 67 0.21 -11.87 12.78
C THR A 67 1.47 -11.20 13.34
N PRO A 68 1.40 -9.98 13.88
CA PRO A 68 2.54 -9.36 14.55
C PRO A 68 2.93 -10.07 15.85
N GLU A 69 2.08 -10.95 16.37
CA GLU A 69 2.24 -11.66 17.65
C GLU A 69 2.92 -13.03 17.54
N GLY A 70 3.29 -13.45 16.33
CA GLY A 70 3.96 -14.74 16.10
C GLY A 70 5.38 -14.78 16.67
N PRO A 71 5.95 -15.99 16.94
CA PRO A 71 7.32 -16.14 17.42
C PRO A 71 8.32 -15.47 16.46
N GLY A 72 9.36 -14.84 16.99
CA GLY A 72 10.28 -13.87 16.39
C GLY A 72 10.72 -14.03 14.93
N ARG A 73 10.70 -15.23 14.38
CA ARG A 73 10.95 -15.49 12.95
C ARG A 73 9.82 -14.97 12.06
N TRP A 74 8.59 -15.28 12.40
CA TRP A 74 7.40 -14.89 11.63
C TRP A 74 7.15 -13.39 11.69
N ARG A 75 7.45 -12.75 12.81
CA ARG A 75 7.35 -11.31 12.96
C ARG A 75 8.22 -10.53 11.96
N ARG A 76 9.39 -11.05 11.61
CA ARG A 76 10.27 -10.42 10.60
C ARG A 76 9.63 -10.47 9.21
N TRP A 77 8.99 -11.55 8.85
CA TRP A 77 8.32 -11.69 7.56
C TRP A 77 7.08 -10.82 7.43
N THR A 78 6.31 -10.64 8.52
CA THR A 78 5.12 -9.76 8.51
C THR A 78 5.44 -8.32 8.14
N ILE A 79 6.66 -7.91 8.42
CA ILE A 79 7.18 -6.57 8.16
C ILE A 79 7.89 -6.52 6.81
N ALA A 80 8.65 -7.54 6.49
CA ALA A 80 9.44 -7.59 5.26
C ALA A 80 8.58 -7.74 4.01
N LEU A 81 7.49 -8.50 4.08
CA LEU A 81 6.65 -8.77 2.91
C LEU A 81 5.93 -7.53 2.36
N PRO A 82 5.28 -6.67 3.18
CA PRO A 82 4.73 -5.43 2.67
C PRO A 82 5.79 -4.50 2.07
N ALA A 83 6.93 -4.34 2.75
CA ALA A 83 8.02 -3.54 2.24
C ALA A 83 8.53 -4.06 0.88
N LEU A 84 8.68 -5.38 0.74
CA LEU A 84 9.05 -6.02 -0.53
C LEU A 84 8.00 -5.75 -1.63
N GLY A 85 6.71 -5.86 -1.32
CA GLY A 85 5.64 -5.54 -2.27
C GLY A 85 5.74 -4.10 -2.79
N TRP A 86 5.95 -3.13 -1.90
CA TRP A 86 6.13 -1.74 -2.29
C TRP A 86 7.41 -1.50 -3.09
N LEU A 87 8.51 -2.18 -2.76
CA LEU A 87 9.76 -2.10 -3.54
C LEU A 87 9.63 -2.69 -4.94
N ILE A 88 8.88 -3.77 -5.10
CA ILE A 88 8.58 -4.35 -6.42
C ILE A 88 7.82 -3.33 -7.28
N LEU A 89 6.79 -2.67 -6.72
CA LEU A 89 6.05 -1.62 -7.43
C LEU A 89 6.93 -0.41 -7.72
N ALA A 90 7.75 0.02 -6.77
CA ALA A 90 8.70 1.12 -6.98
C ALA A 90 9.67 0.83 -8.14
N ASN A 91 10.19 -0.39 -8.21
CA ASN A 91 11.08 -0.79 -9.30
C ASN A 91 10.36 -0.85 -10.65
N LEU A 92 9.09 -1.32 -10.67
CA LEU A 92 8.25 -1.29 -11.86
C LEU A 92 8.07 0.15 -12.36
N TYR A 93 7.63 1.06 -11.48
CA TYR A 93 7.38 2.45 -11.85
C TYR A 93 8.66 3.17 -12.30
N ARG A 94 9.79 2.86 -11.64
CA ARG A 94 11.09 3.38 -12.07
C ARG A 94 11.47 2.92 -13.48
N SER A 95 11.13 1.70 -13.86
CA SER A 95 11.47 1.14 -15.18
C SER A 95 10.52 1.60 -16.29
N THR A 96 9.32 2.09 -15.94
CA THR A 96 8.30 2.55 -16.89
C THR A 96 8.17 4.06 -16.96
N GLY A 97 8.73 4.79 -15.99
CA GLY A 97 8.65 6.25 -15.91
C GLY A 97 9.77 6.96 -16.67
N ASP A 98 9.55 8.24 -16.94
CA ASP A 98 10.48 9.13 -17.67
C ASP A 98 11.71 9.57 -16.86
N GLY A 99 11.80 9.07 -15.60
CA GLY A 99 12.91 9.37 -14.71
C GLY A 99 12.76 10.73 -13.99
N PRO A 100 13.79 11.12 -13.20
CA PRO A 100 13.69 12.29 -12.34
C PRO A 100 13.66 13.64 -13.07
N GLY A 101 13.98 13.68 -14.35
CA GLY A 101 13.94 14.90 -15.16
C GLY A 101 12.56 15.55 -15.25
N VAL A 102 11.50 14.77 -15.08
CA VAL A 102 10.11 15.28 -15.10
C VAL A 102 9.83 16.32 -14.01
N PHE A 103 10.53 16.28 -12.90
CA PHE A 103 10.34 17.22 -11.78
C PHE A 103 10.88 18.63 -12.10
N VAL A 104 11.77 18.75 -13.08
CA VAL A 104 12.30 20.05 -13.50
C VAL A 104 11.33 20.76 -14.45
N GLY A 105 10.61 19.99 -15.26
CA GLY A 105 9.68 20.54 -16.27
C GLY A 105 8.23 20.67 -15.79
N ASP A 106 7.85 19.99 -14.70
CA ASP A 106 6.46 19.91 -14.22
C ASP A 106 6.34 20.37 -12.77
N ALA A 107 5.90 21.63 -12.60
CA ALA A 107 5.74 22.24 -11.28
C ALA A 107 4.71 21.49 -10.39
N ALA A 108 3.69 20.86 -10.97
CA ALA A 108 2.72 20.10 -10.21
C ALA A 108 3.36 18.83 -9.60
N ARG A 109 4.13 18.10 -10.39
CA ARG A 109 4.88 16.93 -9.92
C ARG A 109 5.95 17.33 -8.89
N ALA A 110 6.67 18.41 -9.11
CA ALA A 110 7.63 18.95 -8.15
C ALA A 110 6.96 19.30 -6.82
N GLY A 111 5.78 19.94 -6.87
CA GLY A 111 4.98 20.27 -5.69
C GLY A 111 4.50 19.03 -4.95
N LEU A 112 4.02 18.01 -5.66
CA LEU A 112 3.62 16.73 -5.07
C LEU A 112 4.81 15.99 -4.42
N LEU A 113 5.97 15.99 -5.08
CA LEU A 113 7.20 15.42 -4.52
C LEU A 113 7.60 16.14 -3.24
N ALA A 114 7.61 17.48 -3.24
CA ALA A 114 7.93 18.25 -2.06
C ALA A 114 6.96 17.98 -0.91
N ALA A 115 5.65 17.94 -1.18
CA ALA A 115 4.63 17.60 -0.20
C ALA A 115 4.83 16.19 0.37
N LEU A 116 5.15 15.22 -0.48
CA LEU A 116 5.43 13.84 -0.10
C LEU A 116 6.65 13.75 0.82
N VAL A 117 7.76 14.39 0.45
CA VAL A 117 9.01 14.36 1.23
C VAL A 117 8.83 15.08 2.57
N ILE A 118 8.24 16.27 2.56
CA ILE A 118 8.01 17.05 3.78
C ILE A 118 7.01 16.35 4.70
N GLY A 119 5.87 15.89 4.16
CA GLY A 119 4.84 15.20 4.93
C GLY A 119 5.34 13.91 5.56
N SER A 120 6.10 13.14 4.81
CA SER A 120 6.69 11.88 5.28
C SER A 120 7.83 12.11 6.27
N GLY A 121 8.69 13.07 6.01
CA GLY A 121 9.75 13.48 6.94
C GLY A 121 9.17 13.93 8.27
N TYR A 122 8.12 14.77 8.24
CA TYR A 122 7.40 15.20 9.43
C TYR A 122 6.73 14.02 10.16
N GLY A 123 6.06 13.14 9.43
CA GLY A 123 5.40 11.95 10.00
C GLY A 123 6.40 11.01 10.68
N LEU A 124 7.54 10.74 10.04
CA LEU A 124 8.63 9.94 10.59
C LEU A 124 9.26 10.61 11.82
N TRP A 125 9.57 11.90 11.75
CA TRP A 125 10.11 12.64 12.88
C TRP A 125 9.15 12.65 14.07
N ARG A 126 7.85 12.83 13.82
CA ARG A 126 6.82 12.80 14.84
C ARG A 126 6.69 11.40 15.45
N SER A 127 6.64 10.34 14.64
CA SER A 127 6.55 8.95 15.13
C SER A 127 7.77 8.57 15.96
N TRP A 128 8.96 9.00 15.56
CA TRP A 128 10.21 8.77 16.30
C TRP A 128 10.19 9.37 17.71
N ARG A 129 9.58 10.53 17.87
CA ARG A 129 9.48 11.18 19.19
C ARG A 129 8.47 10.51 20.14
N TRP A 130 7.46 9.84 19.59
CA TRP A 130 6.34 9.33 20.37
C TRP A 130 6.33 7.81 20.54
N THR A 131 7.13 7.07 19.81
CA THR A 131 7.33 5.63 19.96
C THR A 131 8.71 5.38 20.57
N PRO A 132 8.79 4.80 21.78
CA PRO A 132 10.08 4.56 22.44
C PRO A 132 10.98 3.57 21.68
N GLU A 133 10.44 2.77 20.80
CA GLU A 133 11.19 1.89 19.90
C GLU A 133 10.57 1.96 18.50
N PRO A 134 11.16 2.73 17.55
CA PRO A 134 10.78 2.63 16.15
C PRO A 134 11.18 1.24 15.67
N HIS A 135 10.20 0.38 15.50
CA HIS A 135 10.45 -0.94 14.94
C HIS A 135 11.10 -0.79 13.58
N ALA A 136 12.28 -1.37 13.39
CA ALA A 136 13.03 -1.31 12.13
C ALA A 136 12.18 -1.68 10.90
N GLY A 137 11.16 -2.51 11.11
CA GLY A 137 10.20 -2.87 10.10
C GLY A 137 9.27 -1.76 9.66
N PHE A 138 8.85 -0.92 10.58
CA PHE A 138 8.05 0.24 10.25
C PHE A 138 8.84 1.25 9.40
N ALA A 139 10.11 1.47 9.73
CA ALA A 139 10.99 2.32 8.95
C ALA A 139 11.24 1.75 7.54
N ALA A 140 11.39 0.43 7.43
CA ALA A 140 11.55 -0.24 6.14
C ALA A 140 10.30 -0.12 5.26
N GLU A 141 9.10 -0.32 5.82
CA GLU A 141 7.85 -0.17 5.09
C GLU A 141 7.62 1.29 4.69
N ALA A 142 7.87 2.24 5.59
CA ALA A 142 7.78 3.66 5.29
C ALA A 142 8.73 4.08 4.18
N GLY A 143 9.98 3.63 4.22
CA GLY A 143 10.97 3.88 3.18
C GLY A 143 10.57 3.30 1.83
N ALA A 144 10.05 2.07 1.81
CA ALA A 144 9.56 1.41 0.60
C ALA A 144 8.35 2.13 -0.01
N LEU A 145 7.40 2.55 0.83
CA LEU A 145 6.24 3.35 0.43
C LEU A 145 6.65 4.72 -0.15
N LEU A 146 7.61 5.37 0.49
CA LEU A 146 8.14 6.64 0.00
C LEU A 146 8.80 6.48 -1.36
N LEU A 147 9.63 5.47 -1.52
CA LEU A 147 10.28 5.18 -2.79
C LEU A 147 9.25 4.88 -3.88
N MET A 148 8.21 4.11 -3.57
CA MET A 148 7.10 3.85 -4.48
C MET A 148 6.37 5.16 -4.84
N GLY A 149 6.10 6.03 -3.86
CA GLY A 149 5.46 7.32 -4.07
C GLY A 149 6.28 8.28 -4.93
N VAL A 150 7.62 8.31 -4.76
CA VAL A 150 8.51 9.10 -5.62
C VAL A 150 8.52 8.57 -7.04
N THR A 151 8.67 7.26 -7.20
CA THR A 151 8.77 6.63 -8.53
C THR A 151 7.47 6.69 -9.31
N VAL A 152 6.31 6.61 -8.65
CA VAL A 152 5.02 6.76 -9.32
C VAL A 152 4.82 8.16 -9.93
N LEU A 153 5.41 9.18 -9.33
CA LEU A 153 5.34 10.55 -9.87
C LEU A 153 6.19 10.74 -11.12
N THR A 154 7.05 9.79 -11.47
CA THR A 154 7.80 9.81 -12.74
C THR A 154 7.06 9.18 -13.91
N LEU A 155 5.91 8.56 -13.68
CA LEU A 155 5.07 7.98 -14.74
C LEU A 155 4.45 9.08 -15.59
N ASP A 156 4.12 8.76 -16.86
CA ASP A 156 3.32 9.65 -17.69
C ASP A 156 1.94 9.93 -17.06
N TRP A 157 1.36 11.09 -17.37
CA TRP A 157 0.03 11.49 -16.90
C TRP A 157 -1.07 10.52 -17.33
N ASP A 158 -0.87 9.75 -18.38
CA ASP A 158 -1.80 8.69 -18.79
C ASP A 158 -1.98 7.61 -17.71
N PHE A 159 -1.01 7.47 -16.82
CA PHE A 159 -1.06 6.60 -15.63
C PHE A 159 -1.65 7.28 -14.38
N TRP A 160 -2.42 8.36 -14.53
CA TRP A 160 -3.03 9.06 -13.39
C TRP A 160 -3.79 8.15 -12.41
N PRO A 161 -4.45 7.02 -12.80
CA PRO A 161 -5.10 6.15 -11.83
C PRO A 161 -4.10 5.47 -10.90
N VAL A 162 -2.89 5.13 -11.42
CA VAL A 162 -1.78 4.60 -10.61
C VAL A 162 -1.29 5.64 -9.61
N MET A 163 -1.12 6.89 -10.07
CA MET A 163 -0.68 7.99 -9.22
C MET A 163 -1.67 8.24 -8.08
N ILE A 164 -2.97 8.34 -8.38
CA ILE A 164 -4.01 8.51 -7.36
C ILE A 164 -4.04 7.31 -6.42
N GLY A 165 -3.90 6.09 -6.94
CA GLY A 165 -3.84 4.87 -6.14
C GLY A 165 -2.68 4.89 -5.15
N ALA A 166 -1.49 5.26 -5.60
CA ALA A 166 -0.31 5.38 -4.76
C ALA A 166 -0.47 6.47 -3.69
N LEU A 167 -1.02 7.64 -4.06
CA LEU A 167 -1.29 8.73 -3.12
C LEU A 167 -2.33 8.32 -2.06
N ALA A 168 -3.35 7.53 -2.43
CA ALA A 168 -4.33 7.01 -1.48
C ALA A 168 -3.68 6.06 -0.46
N VAL A 169 -2.76 5.18 -0.90
CA VAL A 169 -2.00 4.31 0.00
C VAL A 169 -1.11 5.12 0.94
N LEU A 170 -0.41 6.11 0.42
CA LEU A 170 0.43 7.01 1.22
C LEU A 170 -0.40 7.81 2.24
N ALA A 171 -1.57 8.31 1.83
CA ALA A 171 -2.50 9.01 2.72
C ALA A 171 -3.02 8.08 3.83
N SER A 172 -3.32 6.82 3.51
CA SER A 172 -3.68 5.80 4.49
C SER A 172 -2.58 5.61 5.53
N PHE A 173 -1.34 5.46 5.07
CA PHE A 173 -0.18 5.28 5.95
C PHE A 173 0.05 6.52 6.83
N ALA A 174 -0.04 7.72 6.26
CA ALA A 174 0.04 8.97 7.00
C ALA A 174 -1.07 9.10 8.06
N LEU A 175 -2.30 8.68 7.71
CA LEU A 175 -3.43 8.68 8.63
C LEU A 175 -3.19 7.75 9.84
N VAL A 176 -2.67 6.54 9.59
CA VAL A 176 -2.30 5.59 10.64
C VAL A 176 -1.20 6.16 11.54
N LEU A 177 -0.16 6.74 10.93
CA LEU A 177 0.93 7.40 11.65
C LEU A 177 0.44 8.53 12.53
N TYR A 178 -0.34 9.43 11.94
CA TYR A 178 -0.81 10.60 12.65
C TYR A 178 -1.74 10.23 13.82
N ALA A 179 -2.69 9.32 13.59
CA ALA A 179 -3.66 8.92 14.60
C ALA A 179 -3.03 8.04 15.71
N GLY A 180 -2.13 7.13 15.36
CA GLY A 180 -1.45 6.27 16.33
C GLY A 180 -0.31 7.00 17.05
N GLY A 181 0.51 7.75 16.31
CA GLY A 181 1.63 8.50 16.87
C GLY A 181 1.22 9.68 17.76
N ALA A 182 0.05 10.28 17.50
CA ALA A 182 -0.41 11.42 18.31
C ALA A 182 -0.92 11.02 19.70
N THR A 183 -1.37 9.78 19.89
CA THR A 183 -2.09 9.40 21.11
C THR A 183 -1.45 8.25 21.90
N GLY A 184 -0.52 7.50 21.30
CA GLY A 184 -0.02 6.25 21.89
C GLY A 184 -1.12 5.21 22.18
N LYS A 185 -2.35 5.47 21.68
CA LYS A 185 -3.54 4.64 21.86
C LYS A 185 -3.80 3.83 20.60
N ALA A 186 -4.50 2.72 20.74
CA ALA A 186 -5.02 1.97 19.63
C ALA A 186 -5.85 2.87 18.69
N LEU A 187 -5.73 2.68 17.39
CA LEU A 187 -6.48 3.42 16.39
C LEU A 187 -7.98 3.32 16.66
N SER A 188 -8.68 4.44 16.57
CA SER A 188 -10.14 4.37 16.63
C SER A 188 -10.67 3.51 15.46
N PRO A 189 -11.77 2.78 15.65
CA PRO A 189 -12.34 1.93 14.59
C PRO A 189 -12.65 2.70 13.30
N ARG A 190 -13.01 3.98 13.40
CA ARG A 190 -13.27 4.84 12.23
C ARG A 190 -12.00 5.10 11.43
N VAL A 191 -10.91 5.43 12.11
CA VAL A 191 -9.61 5.67 11.48
C VAL A 191 -9.07 4.39 10.84
N ALA A 192 -9.15 3.26 11.55
CA ALA A 192 -8.73 1.97 11.02
C ALA A 192 -9.50 1.57 9.76
N ARG A 193 -10.81 1.83 9.73
CA ARG A 193 -11.66 1.57 8.55
C ARG A 193 -11.31 2.49 7.39
N ALA A 194 -11.13 3.79 7.64
CA ALA A 194 -10.75 4.75 6.62
C ALA A 194 -9.38 4.43 6.02
N ALA A 195 -8.41 4.11 6.87
CA ALA A 195 -7.09 3.70 6.43
C ALA A 195 -7.14 2.44 5.56
N TRP A 196 -7.89 1.42 5.99
CA TRP A 196 -8.08 0.21 5.19
C TRP A 196 -8.73 0.52 3.84
N GLY A 197 -9.82 1.30 3.84
CA GLY A 197 -10.52 1.70 2.60
C GLY A 197 -9.61 2.41 1.61
N LEU A 198 -8.80 3.35 2.07
CA LEU A 198 -7.82 4.06 1.25
C LEU A 198 -6.73 3.12 0.70
N THR A 199 -6.20 2.23 1.55
CA THR A 199 -5.19 1.26 1.14
C THR A 199 -5.73 0.32 0.06
N PHE A 200 -6.91 -0.24 0.28
CA PHE A 200 -7.51 -1.17 -0.67
C PHE A 200 -7.90 -0.48 -1.99
N ALA A 201 -8.56 0.68 -1.91
CA ALA A 201 -8.92 1.45 -3.10
C ALA A 201 -7.68 1.85 -3.91
N GLY A 202 -6.62 2.25 -3.23
CA GLY A 202 -5.34 2.57 -3.87
C GLY A 202 -4.71 1.38 -4.57
N GLN A 203 -4.65 0.22 -3.91
CA GLN A 203 -4.13 -1.01 -4.51
C GLN A 203 -4.97 -1.48 -5.69
N ALA A 204 -6.30 -1.38 -5.58
CA ALA A 204 -7.21 -1.69 -6.68
C ALA A 204 -6.98 -0.76 -7.87
N ALA A 205 -6.88 0.54 -7.65
CA ALA A 205 -6.63 1.51 -8.72
C ALA A 205 -5.30 1.23 -9.43
N MET A 206 -4.23 0.95 -8.68
CA MET A 206 -2.94 0.57 -9.24
C MET A 206 -3.02 -0.73 -10.05
N ALA A 207 -3.73 -1.75 -9.55
CA ALA A 207 -3.90 -3.01 -10.25
C ALA A 207 -4.72 -2.85 -11.54
N TYR A 208 -5.85 -2.15 -11.48
CA TYR A 208 -6.74 -1.97 -12.63
C TYR A 208 -6.15 -1.10 -13.74
N ALA A 209 -5.24 -0.19 -13.43
CA ALA A 209 -4.58 0.63 -14.44
C ALA A 209 -3.73 -0.20 -15.42
N PHE A 210 -3.22 -1.35 -14.97
CA PHE A 210 -2.48 -2.30 -15.82
C PHE A 210 -3.38 -3.35 -16.49
N LEU A 211 -4.69 -3.32 -16.26
CA LEU A 211 -5.66 -4.23 -16.90
C LEU A 211 -6.21 -3.70 -18.24
N ARG A 212 -5.80 -2.50 -18.66
CA ARG A 212 -6.25 -1.84 -19.89
C ARG A 212 -5.46 -2.23 -21.12
#